data_573fa30dc1daf3e5b2f4535628a1f8f3
#
_entry.id   573fa30dc1daf3e5b2f4535628a1f8f3
#
_cell.length_a   1.000
_cell.length_b   1.000
_cell.length_c   1.000
_cell.angle_alpha   90.00
_cell.angle_beta   90.00
_cell.angle_gamma   90.00
#
_symmetry.space_group_name_H-M   'P 1'
#
loop_
_entity.id
_entity.type
_entity.pdbx_description
1 polymer ?
#
loop_
_entity_poly.entity_id
_entity_poly.type
_entity_poly.pdbx_seq_one_letter_code
_entity_poly.pdbx_strand_id
1 'polypeptide(L)'
;MHTKSETVFNVLQGGRGSTPASGTPGKAACTGPDGRDYLSALREASCFLASLQREDGHWVFELEADVTIPSEYVMLQRFLGRGISEDNRMRLGSYLLDRQMPDGGWPLYAVDGNANISATVKAYFALKILGHDRDAPHMIRARQTILSLGGAARCNVFTRIALALFGQXXXXPPVMPVEIMLLPRWFFFHLSKVSYWSRTVIVPLLILYAKQPVCRLRPEEGITELFVSPADTLHNLDHFRPRAWRKNAFILLDRFLKRTIHHIPRRIHDHALAKAELWTREHMQGEGGIGAIYPAMANAVMALRTLGYPEDDPDCARGLAAIDDLLMHRTPDEATRPLEPVAGGTGSSSVAPDLFPVNRSAAARGSTFTLCQPCNSPVWDTCLSLSALLESGMASNRFCVEKTMEWLFDRQIDVPGDWSRSRPGLACGGWAFQYENTLYPDVDDTSKVLMSLFRAGALEREEYREKIVRAVRWVIGMQNSDGGWGAFDRDNTKYLLNKIP
;
A
#
# COMPACT_ATOMS: atom_id res chain seq x y z
N MET A 1 -2.11 34.67 -25.75
CA MET A 1 -1.54 33.78 -24.75
C MET A 1 -1.44 34.38 -23.34
N HIS A 2 -1.59 35.70 -23.19
CA HIS A 2 -1.53 36.36 -21.86
C HIS A 2 -2.80 36.18 -20.99
N THR A 3 -3.94 35.93 -21.58
CA THR A 3 -5.22 35.88 -20.83
C THR A 3 -5.44 34.68 -19.92
N LYS A 4 -4.83 33.52 -20.21
CA LYS A 4 -5.02 32.30 -19.40
C LYS A 4 -4.20 32.29 -18.11
N SER A 5 -3.10 33.00 -18.08
CA SER A 5 -2.24 33.09 -16.89
C SER A 5 -2.89 33.97 -15.80
N GLU A 6 -3.52 35.05 -16.19
CA GLU A 6 -4.22 35.95 -15.26
C GLU A 6 -5.47 35.32 -14.66
N THR A 7 -6.16 34.44 -15.41
CA THR A 7 -7.34 33.73 -14.88
C THR A 7 -6.99 32.76 -13.75
N VAL A 8 -5.89 32.00 -13.89
CA VAL A 8 -5.43 31.08 -12.85
C VAL A 8 -5.02 31.87 -11.59
N PHE A 9 -4.35 33.00 -11.79
CA PHE A 9 -3.92 33.84 -10.68
C PHE A 9 -5.11 34.45 -9.91
N ASN A 10 -6.15 34.88 -10.63
CA ASN A 10 -7.37 35.44 -10.05
C ASN A 10 -8.19 34.38 -9.28
N VAL A 11 -8.24 33.15 -9.76
CA VAL A 11 -8.90 32.04 -9.06
C VAL A 11 -8.17 31.75 -7.74
N LEU A 12 -6.84 31.81 -7.73
CA LEU A 12 -6.04 31.56 -6.53
C LEU A 12 -6.13 32.71 -5.49
N GLN A 13 -6.38 33.96 -5.96
CA GLN A 13 -6.55 35.11 -5.06
C GLN A 13 -7.99 35.31 -4.57
N GLY A 14 -9.00 34.83 -5.30
CA GLY A 14 -10.41 35.01 -4.97
C GLY A 14 -10.90 34.27 -3.73
N GLY A 15 -10.07 33.46 -3.11
CA GLY A 15 -10.42 32.66 -1.93
C GLY A 15 -10.08 33.29 -0.59
N ARG A 16 -9.62 34.54 -0.55
CA ARG A 16 -9.51 35.25 0.73
C ARG A 16 -10.90 35.74 1.15
N GLY A 17 -11.67 34.80 1.72
CA GLY A 17 -12.89 35.17 2.42
C GLY A 17 -12.56 36.15 3.55
N SER A 18 -13.43 37.11 3.72
CA SER A 18 -13.36 38.13 4.78
C SER A 18 -12.86 37.55 6.11
N THR A 19 -11.80 38.12 6.62
CA THR A 19 -11.39 37.96 8.01
C THR A 19 -12.61 38.12 8.93
N PRO A 20 -12.93 37.18 9.79
CA PRO A 20 -13.95 37.43 10.79
C PRO A 20 -13.49 38.59 11.69
N ALA A 21 -14.41 39.51 11.94
CA ALA A 21 -14.17 40.67 12.82
C ALA A 21 -13.53 40.22 14.13
N SER A 22 -12.52 40.95 14.55
CA SER A 22 -11.80 40.75 15.81
C SER A 22 -12.70 41.01 17.00
N GLY A 23 -13.55 40.06 17.34
CA GLY A 23 -14.17 39.98 18.63
C GLY A 23 -13.31 39.06 19.48
N THR A 24 -12.70 39.63 20.52
CA THR A 24 -11.99 38.84 21.54
C THR A 24 -12.99 37.88 22.17
N PRO A 25 -12.92 36.55 21.98
CA PRO A 25 -13.76 35.67 22.76
C PRO A 25 -13.28 35.72 24.21
N GLY A 26 -14.18 35.96 25.13
CA GLY A 26 -13.89 35.80 26.53
C GLY A 26 -13.31 34.42 26.79
N LYS A 27 -12.31 34.37 27.68
CA LYS A 27 -11.64 33.12 28.10
C LYS A 27 -12.62 32.16 28.79
N ALA A 28 -13.46 31.52 28.02
CA ALA A 28 -14.06 30.28 28.49
C ALA A 28 -12.99 29.20 28.28
N ALA A 29 -12.46 28.69 29.38
CA ALA A 29 -11.51 27.58 29.34
C ALA A 29 -12.24 26.38 28.69
N CYS A 30 -11.90 26.08 27.44
CA CYS A 30 -12.38 24.84 26.78
C CYS A 30 -11.56 23.68 27.36
N THR A 31 -12.01 23.18 28.51
CA THR A 31 -11.45 21.95 29.08
C THR A 31 -12.18 20.75 28.47
N GLY A 32 -11.43 19.76 28.05
CA GLY A 32 -11.96 18.47 27.62
C GLY A 32 -12.65 17.71 28.78
N PRO A 33 -13.29 16.58 28.50
CA PRO A 33 -13.95 15.77 29.53
C PRO A 33 -13.01 15.33 30.67
N ASP A 34 -11.71 15.30 30.41
CA ASP A 34 -10.67 14.93 31.36
C ASP A 34 -10.09 16.12 32.14
N GLY A 35 -10.64 17.33 31.95
CA GLY A 35 -10.20 18.54 32.63
C GLY A 35 -8.92 19.15 32.09
N ARG A 36 -8.34 18.63 31.01
CA ARG A 36 -7.11 19.18 30.40
C ARG A 36 -7.41 20.46 29.63
N ASP A 37 -6.46 21.40 29.70
CA ASP A 37 -6.50 22.59 28.84
C ASP A 37 -6.24 22.18 27.39
N TYR A 38 -7.22 22.43 26.53
CA TYR A 38 -7.16 22.11 25.10
C TYR A 38 -5.91 22.71 24.43
N LEU A 39 -5.55 23.94 24.79
CA LEU A 39 -4.39 24.63 24.21
C LEU A 39 -3.08 23.95 24.61
N SER A 40 -2.98 23.43 25.83
CA SER A 40 -1.80 22.68 26.27
C SER A 40 -1.64 21.38 25.46
N ALA A 41 -2.73 20.63 25.33
CA ALA A 41 -2.73 19.39 24.53
C ALA A 41 -2.34 19.66 23.06
N LEU A 42 -2.88 20.75 22.48
CA LEU A 42 -2.54 21.16 21.10
C LEU A 42 -1.05 21.48 20.95
N ARG A 43 -0.48 22.22 21.93
CA ARG A 43 0.95 22.56 21.94
C ARG A 43 1.82 21.29 22.02
N GLU A 44 1.51 20.41 22.96
CA GLU A 44 2.26 19.18 23.17
C GLU A 44 2.26 18.30 21.89
N ALA A 45 1.09 18.13 21.29
CA ALA A 45 0.94 17.38 20.05
C ALA A 45 1.73 18.03 18.91
N SER A 46 1.66 19.36 18.77
CA SER A 46 2.38 20.08 17.72
C SER A 46 3.90 20.01 17.91
N CYS A 47 4.39 20.17 19.14
CA CYS A 47 5.81 20.02 19.45
C CYS A 47 6.30 18.62 19.16
N PHE A 48 5.51 17.61 19.53
CA PHE A 48 5.83 16.21 19.25
C PHE A 48 5.89 15.97 17.74
N LEU A 49 4.88 16.41 16.99
CA LEU A 49 4.85 16.24 15.53
C LEU A 49 6.07 16.92 14.88
N ALA A 50 6.40 18.14 15.32
CA ALA A 50 7.57 18.85 14.81
C ALA A 50 8.89 18.12 15.13
N SER A 51 8.98 17.47 16.30
CA SER A 51 10.20 16.73 16.69
C SER A 51 10.43 15.47 15.84
N LEU A 52 9.40 14.99 15.15
CA LEU A 52 9.49 13.81 14.26
C LEU A 52 9.93 14.19 12.83
N GLN A 53 10.12 15.47 12.53
CA GLN A 53 10.60 15.90 11.21
C GLN A 53 12.01 15.36 10.95
N ARG A 54 12.21 14.79 9.78
CA ARG A 54 13.53 14.32 9.33
C ARG A 54 14.45 15.52 9.07
N GLU A 55 15.76 15.29 9.07
CA GLU A 55 16.77 16.34 8.89
C GLU A 55 16.60 17.12 7.58
N ASP A 56 16.13 16.48 6.54
CA ASP A 56 15.89 17.07 5.22
C ASP A 56 14.53 17.77 5.09
N GLY A 57 13.69 17.72 6.13
CA GLY A 57 12.44 18.48 6.19
C GLY A 57 11.15 17.68 5.98
N HIS A 58 11.22 16.37 5.73
CA HIS A 58 10.01 15.58 5.49
C HIS A 58 9.59 14.78 6.74
N TRP A 59 8.42 14.14 6.62
CA TRP A 59 7.92 13.16 7.58
C TRP A 59 7.59 11.87 6.85
N VAL A 60 7.84 10.77 7.51
CA VAL A 60 7.34 9.46 7.10
C VAL A 60 6.96 8.70 8.37
N PHE A 61 5.74 8.16 8.40
CA PHE A 61 5.19 7.50 9.57
C PHE A 61 4.96 6.01 9.32
N GLU A 62 4.86 5.31 10.43
CA GLU A 62 4.59 3.88 10.42
C GLU A 62 3.12 3.63 10.07
N LEU A 63 2.90 2.62 9.24
CA LEU A 63 1.56 2.19 8.86
C LEU A 63 1.39 0.70 9.16
N GLU A 64 0.65 0.39 10.21
CA GLU A 64 0.29 -0.98 10.52
C GLU A 64 -1.02 -1.33 9.78
N ALA A 65 -0.96 -2.36 8.93
CA ALA A 65 -2.14 -2.92 8.29
C ALA A 65 -2.55 -4.21 9.00
N ASP A 66 -2.95 -5.21 8.26
CA ASP A 66 -3.32 -6.51 8.82
C ASP A 66 -2.14 -7.50 8.74
N VAL A 67 -2.36 -8.71 9.18
CA VAL A 67 -1.32 -9.76 9.22
C VAL A 67 -0.95 -10.31 7.83
N THR A 68 -1.66 -9.92 6.77
CA THR A 68 -1.40 -10.49 5.43
C THR A 68 -0.01 -10.07 4.92
N ILE A 69 0.40 -8.82 5.14
CA ILE A 69 1.68 -8.31 4.65
C ILE A 69 2.86 -8.96 5.39
N PRO A 70 2.92 -8.98 6.74
CA PRO A 70 3.98 -9.71 7.45
C PRO A 70 4.02 -11.20 7.09
N SER A 71 2.85 -11.82 6.89
CA SER A 71 2.78 -13.22 6.45
C SER A 71 3.38 -13.41 5.06
N GLU A 72 3.03 -12.53 4.12
CA GLU A 72 3.59 -12.56 2.76
C GLU A 72 5.08 -12.27 2.75
N TYR A 73 5.59 -11.44 3.66
CA TYR A 73 7.03 -11.22 3.83
C TYR A 73 7.74 -12.55 4.17
N VAL A 74 7.21 -13.30 5.14
CA VAL A 74 7.76 -14.62 5.50
C VAL A 74 7.73 -15.56 4.28
N MET A 75 6.60 -15.57 3.55
CA MET A 75 6.44 -16.39 2.35
C MET A 75 7.45 -15.97 1.27
N LEU A 76 7.65 -14.67 1.06
CA LEU A 76 8.61 -14.13 0.09
C LEU A 76 10.04 -14.59 0.41
N GLN A 77 10.48 -14.42 1.66
CA GLN A 77 11.83 -14.87 2.08
C GLN A 77 12.00 -16.37 1.80
N ARG A 78 10.96 -17.17 2.10
CA ARG A 78 10.98 -18.63 1.84
C ARG A 78 11.03 -18.95 0.34
N PHE A 79 10.26 -18.20 -0.48
CA PHE A 79 10.24 -18.36 -1.94
C PHE A 79 11.62 -18.06 -2.56
N LEU A 80 12.26 -16.99 -2.09
CA LEU A 80 13.56 -16.55 -2.60
C LEU A 80 14.72 -17.42 -2.08
N GLY A 81 14.47 -18.29 -1.09
CA GLY A 81 15.52 -19.08 -0.43
C GLY A 81 16.37 -18.27 0.52
N ARG A 82 15.94 -17.07 0.89
CA ARG A 82 16.64 -16.20 1.85
C ARG A 82 16.32 -16.65 3.28
N GLY A 83 17.33 -16.67 4.11
CA GLY A 83 17.14 -16.98 5.53
C GLY A 83 16.55 -15.80 6.28
N ILE A 84 15.60 -16.08 7.17
CA ILE A 84 15.15 -15.09 8.16
C ILE A 84 16.00 -15.31 9.40
N SER A 85 16.64 -14.27 9.93
CA SER A 85 17.44 -14.38 11.15
C SER A 85 16.56 -14.91 12.30
N GLU A 86 17.17 -15.62 13.25
CA GLU A 86 16.43 -16.20 14.37
C GLU A 86 15.66 -15.13 15.15
N ASP A 87 16.26 -13.96 15.33
CA ASP A 87 15.61 -12.82 16.00
C ASP A 87 14.37 -12.36 15.23
N ASN A 88 14.49 -12.12 13.92
CA ASN A 88 13.33 -11.72 13.10
C ASN A 88 12.27 -12.82 13.02
N ARG A 89 12.70 -14.09 13.01
CA ARG A 89 11.78 -15.24 13.02
C ARG A 89 10.90 -15.21 14.27
N MET A 90 11.52 -15.03 15.44
CA MET A 90 10.79 -14.94 16.72
C MET A 90 9.88 -13.71 16.76
N ARG A 91 10.39 -12.55 16.35
CA ARG A 91 9.63 -11.28 16.40
C ARG A 91 8.43 -11.28 15.45
N LEU A 92 8.59 -11.80 14.22
CA LEU A 92 7.47 -11.93 13.26
C LEU A 92 6.42 -12.89 13.78
N GLY A 93 6.86 -14.03 14.36
CA GLY A 93 5.97 -14.99 15.01
C GLY A 93 5.20 -14.34 16.17
N SER A 94 5.90 -13.59 17.01
CA SER A 94 5.28 -12.87 18.15
C SER A 94 4.20 -11.88 17.65
N TYR A 95 4.49 -11.13 16.59
CA TYR A 95 3.50 -10.22 16.00
C TYR A 95 2.24 -10.98 15.54
N LEU A 96 2.43 -12.07 14.80
CA LEU A 96 1.29 -12.85 14.28
C LEU A 96 0.45 -13.41 15.43
N LEU A 97 1.11 -13.94 16.47
CA LEU A 97 0.41 -14.51 17.64
C LEU A 97 -0.33 -13.43 18.45
N ASP A 98 0.27 -12.24 18.59
CA ASP A 98 -0.38 -11.12 19.32
C ASP A 98 -1.69 -10.68 18.65
N ARG A 99 -1.75 -10.78 17.32
CA ARG A 99 -2.93 -10.38 16.54
C ARG A 99 -3.97 -11.50 16.38
N GLN A 100 -3.69 -12.71 16.90
CA GLN A 100 -4.62 -13.84 16.80
C GLN A 100 -5.81 -13.62 17.72
N MET A 101 -7.01 -13.77 17.19
CA MET A 101 -8.26 -13.66 17.97
C MET A 101 -8.51 -14.91 18.82
N PRO A 102 -9.39 -14.82 19.85
CA PRO A 102 -9.71 -15.97 20.68
C PRO A 102 -10.24 -17.20 19.92
N ASP A 103 -10.95 -16.98 18.81
CA ASP A 103 -11.43 -18.06 17.94
C ASP A 103 -10.32 -18.72 17.12
N GLY A 104 -9.12 -18.17 17.18
CA GLY A 104 -7.95 -18.67 16.44
C GLY A 104 -7.72 -18.04 15.08
N GLY A 105 -8.62 -17.18 14.60
CA GLY A 105 -8.50 -16.52 13.33
C GLY A 105 -7.79 -15.17 13.40
N TRP A 106 -7.68 -14.50 12.25
CA TRP A 106 -7.14 -13.12 12.13
C TRP A 106 -8.11 -12.26 11.34
N PRO A 107 -8.41 -11.05 11.83
CA PRO A 107 -9.28 -10.11 11.11
C PRO A 107 -8.50 -9.31 10.05
N LEU A 108 -9.21 -8.51 9.24
CA LEU A 108 -8.56 -7.58 8.29
C LEU A 108 -8.24 -6.21 8.92
N TYR A 109 -8.86 -5.89 10.06
CA TYR A 109 -8.54 -4.67 10.80
C TYR A 109 -8.89 -4.87 12.28
N ALA A 110 -8.24 -4.10 13.14
CA ALA A 110 -8.19 -4.35 14.59
C ALA A 110 -9.57 -4.44 15.28
N VAL A 111 -10.58 -3.72 14.77
CA VAL A 111 -11.92 -3.70 15.38
C VAL A 111 -12.93 -4.64 14.71
N ASP A 112 -12.51 -5.36 13.66
CA ASP A 112 -13.36 -6.35 13.01
C ASP A 112 -13.42 -7.61 13.89
N GLY A 113 -14.56 -7.86 14.47
CA GLY A 113 -14.76 -9.02 15.35
C GLY A 113 -14.82 -10.38 14.63
N ASN A 114 -14.54 -10.41 13.31
CA ASN A 114 -14.70 -11.61 12.50
C ASN A 114 -13.38 -12.03 11.86
N ALA A 115 -13.08 -13.32 11.93
CA ALA A 115 -11.91 -13.88 11.24
C ALA A 115 -12.08 -13.79 9.71
N ASN A 116 -11.05 -13.30 9.03
CA ASN A 116 -11.00 -13.32 7.57
C ASN A 116 -10.26 -14.57 7.12
N ILE A 117 -10.86 -15.37 6.24
CA ILE A 117 -10.27 -16.64 5.81
C ILE A 117 -8.92 -16.44 5.13
N SER A 118 -8.76 -15.42 4.29
CA SER A 118 -7.52 -15.18 3.56
C SER A 118 -6.37 -14.74 4.48
N ALA A 119 -6.66 -13.85 5.43
CA ALA A 119 -5.69 -13.43 6.44
C ALA A 119 -5.30 -14.62 7.33
N THR A 120 -6.29 -15.41 7.76
CA THR A 120 -6.07 -16.56 8.65
C THR A 120 -5.21 -17.64 7.98
N VAL A 121 -5.46 -17.95 6.70
CA VAL A 121 -4.66 -18.94 5.97
C VAL A 121 -3.23 -18.44 5.76
N LYS A 122 -3.03 -17.16 5.42
CA LYS A 122 -1.69 -16.59 5.25
C LYS A 122 -0.91 -16.61 6.58
N ALA A 123 -1.53 -16.19 7.68
CA ALA A 123 -0.89 -16.19 9.00
C ALA A 123 -0.55 -17.61 9.45
N TYR A 124 -1.45 -18.55 9.28
CA TYR A 124 -1.19 -19.97 9.58
C TYR A 124 0.01 -20.49 8.78
N PHE A 125 0.03 -20.21 7.47
CA PHE A 125 1.11 -20.70 6.59
C PHE A 125 2.45 -20.04 6.98
N ALA A 126 2.45 -18.74 7.26
CA ALA A 126 3.65 -18.05 7.71
C ALA A 126 4.19 -18.64 9.03
N LEU A 127 3.30 -18.91 9.99
CA LEU A 127 3.69 -19.55 11.26
C LEU A 127 4.31 -20.93 11.02
N LYS A 128 3.80 -21.73 10.08
CA LYS A 128 4.42 -23.02 9.74
C LYS A 128 5.82 -22.83 9.15
N ILE A 129 6.00 -21.87 8.26
CA ILE A 129 7.33 -21.54 7.69
C ILE A 129 8.29 -21.08 8.80
N LEU A 130 7.78 -20.33 9.79
CA LEU A 130 8.56 -19.90 10.96
C LEU A 130 8.82 -21.04 11.96
N GLY A 131 8.30 -22.26 11.72
CA GLY A 131 8.61 -23.44 12.51
C GLY A 131 7.62 -23.75 13.63
N HIS A 132 6.44 -23.12 13.65
CA HIS A 132 5.43 -23.45 14.65
C HIS A 132 4.81 -24.82 14.35
N ASP A 133 4.71 -25.65 15.38
CA ASP A 133 4.12 -26.99 15.27
C ASP A 133 2.62 -26.89 14.98
N ARG A 134 2.16 -27.61 13.97
CA ARG A 134 0.74 -27.66 13.57
C ARG A 134 -0.20 -28.10 14.69
N ASP A 135 0.32 -28.83 15.69
CA ASP A 135 -0.46 -29.34 16.83
C ASP A 135 -0.32 -28.46 18.07
N ALA A 136 0.37 -27.32 17.96
CA ALA A 136 0.38 -26.29 19.00
C ALA A 136 -1.06 -25.70 19.19
N PRO A 137 -1.45 -25.32 20.41
CA PRO A 137 -2.83 -24.86 20.67
C PRO A 137 -3.30 -23.72 19.77
N HIS A 138 -2.45 -22.74 19.49
CA HIS A 138 -2.79 -21.61 18.61
C HIS A 138 -3.00 -22.07 17.15
N MET A 139 -2.22 -23.05 16.68
CA MET A 139 -2.36 -23.59 15.32
C MET A 139 -3.61 -24.47 15.19
N ILE A 140 -3.94 -25.24 16.23
CA ILE A 140 -5.17 -26.04 16.25
C ILE A 140 -6.38 -25.12 16.13
N ARG A 141 -6.45 -24.04 16.93
CA ARG A 141 -7.58 -23.08 16.88
C ARG A 141 -7.66 -22.45 15.48
N ALA A 142 -6.54 -21.99 14.91
CA ALA A 142 -6.51 -21.39 13.59
C ALA A 142 -7.02 -22.36 12.52
N ARG A 143 -6.58 -23.62 12.55
CA ARG A 143 -7.02 -24.67 11.62
C ARG A 143 -8.54 -24.90 11.74
N GLN A 144 -9.08 -24.95 12.96
CA GLN A 144 -10.50 -25.13 13.19
C GLN A 144 -11.30 -23.97 12.59
N THR A 145 -10.84 -22.74 12.79
CA THR A 145 -11.48 -21.54 12.20
C THR A 145 -11.42 -21.57 10.68
N ILE A 146 -10.28 -21.91 10.09
CA ILE A 146 -10.16 -22.02 8.63
C ILE A 146 -11.15 -23.06 8.08
N LEU A 147 -11.21 -24.23 8.69
CA LEU A 147 -12.12 -25.30 8.24
C LEU A 147 -13.59 -24.91 8.40
N SER A 148 -13.95 -24.22 9.50
CA SER A 148 -15.33 -23.73 9.71
C SER A 148 -15.73 -22.69 8.65
N LEU A 149 -14.77 -21.90 8.15
CA LEU A 149 -14.99 -20.92 7.07
C LEU A 149 -14.99 -21.56 5.67
N GLY A 150 -14.83 -22.88 5.58
CA GLY A 150 -14.91 -23.64 4.33
C GLY A 150 -13.56 -24.02 3.73
N GLY A 151 -12.48 -23.87 4.49
CA GLY A 151 -11.14 -24.32 4.10
C GLY A 151 -10.39 -23.34 3.21
N ALA A 152 -9.09 -23.61 3.01
CA ALA A 152 -8.17 -22.73 2.29
C ALA A 152 -8.59 -22.46 0.83
N ALA A 153 -9.37 -23.35 0.23
CA ALA A 153 -9.89 -23.16 -1.14
C ALA A 153 -10.85 -21.95 -1.26
N ARG A 154 -11.41 -21.46 -0.14
CA ARG A 154 -12.33 -20.31 -0.12
C ARG A 154 -11.61 -18.96 -0.05
N CYS A 155 -10.30 -18.96 0.02
CA CYS A 155 -9.52 -17.72 0.05
C CYS A 155 -9.72 -16.88 -1.22
N ASN A 156 -9.46 -15.58 -1.10
CA ASN A 156 -9.50 -14.68 -2.25
C ASN A 156 -8.44 -15.08 -3.30
N VAL A 157 -8.57 -14.49 -4.50
CA VAL A 157 -7.73 -14.87 -5.65
C VAL A 157 -6.23 -14.66 -5.36
N PHE A 158 -5.86 -13.58 -4.67
CA PHE A 158 -4.46 -13.28 -4.38
C PHE A 158 -3.84 -14.30 -3.42
N THR A 159 -4.57 -14.69 -2.39
CA THR A 159 -4.12 -15.75 -1.47
C THR A 159 -3.96 -17.08 -2.23
N ARG A 160 -4.90 -17.43 -3.12
CA ARG A 160 -4.80 -18.65 -3.92
C ARG A 160 -3.59 -18.61 -4.86
N ILE A 161 -3.28 -17.43 -5.45
CA ILE A 161 -2.06 -17.25 -6.26
C ILE A 161 -0.81 -17.50 -5.41
N ALA A 162 -0.76 -16.88 -4.22
CA ALA A 162 0.36 -17.06 -3.30
C ALA A 162 0.55 -18.54 -2.94
N LEU A 163 -0.55 -19.23 -2.59
CA LEU A 163 -0.49 -20.68 -2.26
C LEU A 163 -0.03 -21.53 -3.47
N ALA A 164 -0.41 -21.13 -4.69
CA ALA A 164 0.01 -21.86 -5.90
C ALA A 164 1.53 -21.75 -6.12
N LEU A 165 2.15 -20.63 -5.78
CA LEU A 165 3.61 -20.47 -5.86
C LEU A 165 4.37 -21.45 -4.94
N PHE A 166 3.66 -22.03 -3.97
CA PHE A 166 4.21 -23.04 -3.05
C PHE A 166 3.65 -24.44 -3.31
N GLY A 167 2.93 -24.65 -4.43
CA GLY A 167 2.34 -25.96 -4.78
C GLY A 167 1.21 -26.39 -3.85
N GLN A 168 0.66 -25.48 -3.03
CA GLN A 168 -0.46 -25.79 -2.12
C GLN A 168 -1.83 -25.64 -2.77
N UNK A 169 -1.99 -25.24 -3.92
CA UNK A 169 -3.22 -25.13 -4.64
C UNK A 169 -2.90 -25.46 -6.07
N UNK A 170 -3.51 -26.20 -6.57
CA UNK A 170 -3.27 -26.58 -7.93
C UNK A 170 -4.12 -25.80 -8.81
N UNK A 171 -4.79 -25.48 -8.48
CA UNK A 171 -5.62 -24.89 -9.43
C UNK A 171 -5.27 -23.53 -9.72
N UNK A 172 -5.15 -23.48 -10.60
CA UNK A 172 -4.98 -22.40 -11.03
C UNK A 172 -5.88 -21.45 -10.63
N PRO A 173 -5.45 -20.52 -10.18
CA PRO A 173 -6.26 -19.30 -10.16
C PRO A 173 -6.66 -18.89 -11.59
N PRO A 174 -7.55 -17.91 -11.76
CA PRO A 174 -7.96 -17.49 -13.12
C PRO A 174 -6.75 -17.21 -14.00
N VAL A 175 -6.76 -17.67 -15.22
CA VAL A 175 -5.61 -17.51 -16.12
C VAL A 175 -5.43 -16.04 -16.52
N MET A 176 -4.23 -15.54 -16.30
CA MET A 176 -3.82 -14.22 -16.77
C MET A 176 -2.65 -14.40 -17.76
N PRO A 177 -2.96 -14.57 -19.05
CA PRO A 177 -1.89 -14.81 -20.01
C PRO A 177 -1.02 -13.58 -20.20
N VAL A 178 0.30 -13.78 -20.24
CA VAL A 178 1.26 -12.68 -20.41
C VAL A 178 1.02 -11.95 -21.74
N GLU A 179 0.35 -12.58 -22.70
CA GLU A 179 -0.04 -12.00 -23.99
C GLU A 179 -0.97 -10.79 -23.86
N ILE A 180 -1.57 -10.59 -22.71
CA ILE A 180 -2.30 -9.34 -22.39
C ILE A 180 -1.42 -8.11 -22.67
N MET A 181 -0.10 -8.23 -22.48
CA MET A 181 0.87 -7.17 -22.78
C MET A 181 0.87 -6.73 -24.25
N LEU A 182 0.38 -7.57 -25.16
CA LEU A 182 0.37 -7.31 -26.60
C LEU A 182 -0.98 -6.81 -27.13
N LEU A 183 -1.99 -6.77 -26.27
CA LEU A 183 -3.33 -6.32 -26.69
C LEU A 183 -3.27 -4.87 -27.17
N PRO A 184 -4.02 -4.52 -28.23
CA PRO A 184 -4.08 -3.12 -28.66
C PRO A 184 -4.92 -2.28 -27.68
N ARG A 185 -4.63 -0.98 -27.59
CA ARG A 185 -5.26 -0.07 -26.63
C ARG A 185 -6.79 0.03 -26.74
N TRP A 186 -7.31 -0.17 -27.94
CA TRP A 186 -8.77 -0.17 -28.15
C TRP A 186 -9.45 -1.39 -27.53
N PHE A 187 -8.70 -2.47 -27.30
CA PHE A 187 -9.27 -3.70 -26.76
C PHE A 187 -9.81 -3.46 -25.35
N PHE A 188 -10.98 -4.03 -25.06
CA PHE A 188 -11.68 -3.75 -23.80
C PHE A 188 -10.90 -4.15 -22.55
N PHE A 189 -9.97 -5.09 -22.65
CA PHE A 189 -9.19 -5.65 -21.54
C PHE A 189 -7.74 -5.15 -21.51
N HIS A 190 -7.43 -4.05 -22.19
CA HIS A 190 -6.06 -3.51 -22.22
C HIS A 190 -5.64 -3.00 -20.85
N LEU A 191 -4.38 -3.22 -20.45
CA LEU A 191 -3.85 -2.85 -19.13
C LEU A 191 -3.93 -1.35 -18.83
N SER A 192 -3.92 -0.47 -19.86
CA SER A 192 -4.11 0.97 -19.62
C SER A 192 -5.48 1.34 -19.04
N LYS A 193 -6.40 0.38 -18.97
CA LYS A 193 -7.75 0.60 -18.44
C LYS A 193 -7.91 0.20 -16.98
N VAL A 194 -6.84 -0.27 -16.35
CA VAL A 194 -6.78 -0.48 -14.90
C VAL A 194 -5.85 0.57 -14.30
N SER A 195 -6.01 0.85 -13.01
CA SER A 195 -5.22 1.88 -12.33
C SER A 195 -3.73 1.54 -12.34
N TYR A 196 -2.89 2.54 -12.12
CA TYR A 196 -1.44 2.36 -12.07
C TYR A 196 -1.06 1.31 -11.00
N TRP A 197 -1.56 1.44 -9.78
CA TRP A 197 -1.24 0.46 -8.72
C TRP A 197 -1.66 -0.96 -9.08
N SER A 198 -2.81 -1.13 -9.74
CA SER A 198 -3.20 -2.46 -10.22
C SER A 198 -2.20 -2.99 -11.25
N ARG A 199 -1.71 -2.13 -12.14
CA ARG A 199 -0.70 -2.53 -13.13
C ARG A 199 0.62 -2.96 -12.49
N THR A 200 1.08 -2.24 -11.44
CA THR A 200 2.33 -2.59 -10.74
C THR A 200 2.26 -3.97 -10.07
N VAL A 201 1.07 -4.38 -9.65
CA VAL A 201 0.84 -5.73 -9.09
C VAL A 201 0.68 -6.77 -10.21
N ILE A 202 -0.14 -6.45 -11.23
CA ILE A 202 -0.55 -7.41 -12.27
C ILE A 202 0.61 -7.75 -13.21
N VAL A 203 1.39 -6.75 -13.70
CA VAL A 203 2.39 -7.02 -14.74
C VAL A 203 3.47 -8.01 -14.27
N PRO A 204 4.08 -7.85 -13.07
CA PRO A 204 4.98 -8.90 -12.58
C PRO A 204 4.29 -10.26 -12.37
N LEU A 205 3.01 -10.26 -11.94
CA LEU A 205 2.25 -11.51 -11.82
C LEU A 205 2.08 -12.22 -13.17
N LEU A 206 1.96 -11.49 -14.30
CA LEU A 206 1.90 -12.11 -15.62
C LEU A 206 3.18 -12.93 -15.91
N ILE A 207 4.34 -12.44 -15.46
CA ILE A 207 5.61 -13.16 -15.60
C ILE A 207 5.57 -14.46 -14.77
N LEU A 208 5.11 -14.35 -13.51
CA LEU A 208 4.98 -15.52 -12.63
C LEU A 208 4.00 -16.54 -13.21
N TYR A 209 2.89 -16.08 -13.80
CA TYR A 209 1.93 -16.95 -14.49
C TYR A 209 2.54 -17.65 -15.70
N ALA A 210 3.33 -16.94 -16.49
CA ALA A 210 3.98 -17.50 -17.67
C ALA A 210 5.01 -18.57 -17.31
N LYS A 211 5.76 -18.34 -16.22
CA LYS A 211 6.86 -19.22 -15.80
C LYS A 211 6.44 -20.31 -14.81
N GLN A 212 5.35 -20.08 -14.08
CA GLN A 212 4.80 -21.02 -13.08
C GLN A 212 5.85 -21.58 -12.12
N PRO A 213 6.64 -20.70 -11.46
CA PRO A 213 7.62 -21.21 -10.48
C PRO A 213 6.91 -21.83 -9.29
N VAL A 214 7.49 -22.90 -8.76
CA VAL A 214 6.97 -23.55 -7.54
C VAL A 214 8.12 -23.71 -6.54
N CYS A 215 7.99 -23.02 -5.42
CA CYS A 215 8.90 -23.18 -4.28
C CYS A 215 8.59 -24.51 -3.57
N ARG A 216 9.59 -25.36 -3.47
CA ARG A 216 9.46 -26.65 -2.76
C ARG A 216 9.47 -26.42 -1.27
N LEU A 217 8.43 -26.86 -0.61
CA LEU A 217 8.29 -26.81 0.84
C LEU A 217 8.90 -28.04 1.49
N ARG A 218 9.36 -27.89 2.72
CA ARG A 218 9.63 -29.05 3.58
C ARG A 218 8.30 -29.69 3.97
N PRO A 219 8.25 -30.99 4.24
CA PRO A 219 6.97 -31.67 4.57
C PRO A 219 6.18 -31.00 5.69
N GLU A 220 6.88 -30.51 6.72
CA GLU A 220 6.27 -29.82 7.87
C GLU A 220 5.69 -28.44 7.54
N GLU A 221 6.13 -27.81 6.45
CA GLU A 221 5.64 -26.50 6.04
C GLU A 221 4.31 -26.55 5.26
N GLY A 222 3.98 -27.72 4.68
CA GLY A 222 2.76 -27.89 3.86
C GLY A 222 1.49 -27.68 4.68
N ILE A 223 0.42 -27.23 4.01
CA ILE A 223 -0.86 -26.86 4.65
C ILE A 223 -2.04 -27.70 4.13
N THR A 224 -1.79 -28.97 3.76
CA THR A 224 -2.84 -29.85 3.23
C THR A 224 -3.99 -30.01 4.22
N GLU A 225 -3.73 -29.92 5.52
CA GLU A 225 -4.72 -30.01 6.59
C GLU A 225 -5.72 -28.85 6.60
N LEU A 226 -5.52 -27.79 5.82
CA LEU A 226 -6.44 -26.67 5.72
C LEU A 226 -7.49 -26.84 4.62
N PHE A 227 -7.48 -27.93 3.89
CA PHE A 227 -8.45 -28.19 2.82
C PHE A 227 -9.52 -29.17 3.33
N VAL A 228 -10.79 -28.86 3.05
CA VAL A 228 -11.93 -29.69 3.48
C VAL A 228 -11.90 -31.04 2.76
N SER A 229 -11.49 -31.03 1.48
CA SER A 229 -11.38 -32.24 0.66
C SER A 229 -10.06 -32.17 -0.12
N PRO A 230 -9.38 -33.30 -0.31
CA PRO A 230 -8.21 -33.33 -1.21
C PRO A 230 -8.52 -32.82 -2.62
N ALA A 231 -9.73 -32.98 -3.11
CA ALA A 231 -10.15 -32.46 -4.41
C ALA A 231 -10.15 -30.92 -4.45
N ASP A 232 -10.30 -30.24 -3.32
CA ASP A 232 -10.33 -28.77 -3.24
C ASP A 232 -8.98 -28.15 -3.65
N THR A 233 -7.89 -28.89 -3.51
CA THR A 233 -6.57 -28.43 -3.95
C THR A 233 -6.46 -28.41 -5.49
N LEU A 234 -7.28 -29.20 -6.16
CA LEU A 234 -7.22 -29.42 -7.61
C LEU A 234 -8.30 -28.66 -8.39
N HIS A 235 -9.40 -28.33 -7.73
CA HIS A 235 -10.57 -27.77 -8.41
C HIS A 235 -10.83 -26.32 -8.04
N ASN A 236 -11.11 -25.52 -9.05
CA ASN A 236 -11.61 -24.17 -8.87
C ASN A 236 -13.07 -24.28 -8.37
N LEU A 237 -13.33 -23.69 -7.19
CA LEU A 237 -14.67 -23.69 -6.59
C LEU A 237 -15.64 -22.73 -7.31
N ASP A 238 -15.24 -22.13 -8.40
CA ASP A 238 -16.11 -21.27 -9.19
C ASP A 238 -17.08 -22.13 -10.01
N HIS A 239 -18.21 -22.42 -9.39
CA HIS A 239 -19.30 -23.14 -10.04
C HIS A 239 -20.25 -22.18 -10.75
N PHE A 240 -20.86 -22.66 -11.82
CA PHE A 240 -21.94 -21.95 -12.48
C PHE A 240 -23.04 -21.64 -11.49
N ARG A 241 -23.47 -20.37 -11.47
CA ARG A 241 -24.59 -19.94 -10.62
C ARG A 241 -25.78 -19.57 -11.49
N PRO A 242 -26.97 -20.09 -11.20
CA PRO A 242 -28.19 -19.62 -11.88
C PRO A 242 -28.31 -18.10 -11.76
N ARG A 243 -28.70 -17.43 -12.84
CA ARG A 243 -28.88 -15.97 -12.92
C ARG A 243 -27.61 -15.12 -12.86
N ALA A 244 -26.40 -15.71 -12.65
CA ALA A 244 -25.12 -14.97 -12.65
C ALA A 244 -24.41 -15.11 -14.01
N TRP A 245 -25.08 -14.69 -15.09
CA TRP A 245 -24.58 -14.91 -16.46
C TRP A 245 -23.18 -14.32 -16.70
N ARG A 246 -22.90 -13.15 -16.12
CA ARG A 246 -21.58 -12.49 -16.26
C ARG A 246 -20.47 -13.34 -15.62
N LYS A 247 -20.67 -13.78 -14.38
CA LYS A 247 -19.73 -14.67 -13.70
C LYS A 247 -19.53 -15.95 -14.50
N ASN A 248 -20.62 -16.53 -14.98
CA ASN A 248 -20.58 -17.75 -15.80
C ASN A 248 -19.81 -17.53 -17.11
N ALA A 249 -19.97 -16.34 -17.74
CA ALA A 249 -19.21 -16.00 -18.96
C ALA A 249 -17.71 -15.93 -18.67
N PHE A 250 -17.30 -15.34 -17.53
CA PHE A 250 -15.89 -15.31 -17.14
C PHE A 250 -15.35 -16.69 -16.83
N ILE A 251 -16.14 -17.58 -16.21
CA ILE A 251 -15.75 -18.97 -15.98
C ILE A 251 -15.52 -19.69 -17.34
N LEU A 252 -16.40 -19.46 -18.31
CA LEU A 252 -16.23 -20.02 -19.65
C LEU A 252 -14.98 -19.46 -20.35
N LEU A 253 -14.75 -18.16 -20.23
CA LEU A 253 -13.55 -17.52 -20.78
C LEU A 253 -12.28 -18.11 -20.15
N ASP A 254 -12.24 -18.25 -18.82
CA ASP A 254 -11.12 -18.85 -18.11
C ASP A 254 -10.86 -20.29 -18.59
N ARG A 255 -11.92 -21.10 -18.73
CA ARG A 255 -11.81 -22.45 -19.23
C ARG A 255 -11.29 -22.51 -20.68
N PHE A 256 -11.76 -21.57 -21.50
CA PHE A 256 -11.30 -21.45 -22.89
C PHE A 256 -9.82 -21.07 -22.93
N LEU A 257 -9.42 -20.04 -22.14
CA LEU A 257 -8.03 -19.61 -22.07
C LEU A 257 -7.11 -20.74 -21.57
N LYS A 258 -7.51 -21.45 -20.52
CA LYS A 258 -6.75 -22.61 -20.01
C LYS A 258 -6.51 -23.67 -21.09
N ARG A 259 -7.47 -23.85 -22.01
CA ARG A 259 -7.37 -24.83 -23.07
C ARG A 259 -6.53 -24.36 -24.26
N THR A 260 -6.53 -23.04 -24.52
CA THR A 260 -5.92 -22.47 -25.74
C THR A 260 -4.55 -21.86 -25.50
N ILE A 261 -4.20 -21.49 -24.28
CA ILE A 261 -2.94 -20.80 -23.99
C ILE A 261 -1.71 -21.58 -24.44
N HIS A 262 -1.77 -22.91 -24.39
CA HIS A 262 -0.66 -23.79 -24.80
C HIS A 262 -0.46 -23.84 -26.33
N HIS A 263 -1.39 -23.28 -27.09
CA HIS A 263 -1.33 -23.23 -28.56
C HIS A 263 -0.77 -21.90 -29.07
N ILE A 264 -0.48 -20.95 -28.16
CA ILE A 264 0.09 -19.67 -28.57
C ILE A 264 1.52 -19.89 -29.07
N PRO A 265 1.87 -19.40 -30.30
CA PRO A 265 3.23 -19.56 -30.81
C PRO A 265 4.27 -19.00 -29.84
N ARG A 266 5.34 -19.76 -29.64
CA ARG A 266 6.41 -19.44 -28.70
C ARG A 266 6.95 -18.02 -28.90
N ARG A 267 7.12 -17.58 -30.15
CA ARG A 267 7.61 -16.23 -30.47
C ARG A 267 6.72 -15.13 -29.91
N ILE A 268 5.40 -15.33 -29.95
CA ILE A 268 4.43 -14.37 -29.41
C ILE A 268 4.54 -14.36 -27.87
N HIS A 269 4.62 -15.54 -27.28
CA HIS A 269 4.77 -15.71 -25.83
C HIS A 269 6.07 -15.02 -25.33
N ASP A 270 7.20 -15.31 -25.99
CA ASP A 270 8.49 -14.74 -25.61
C ASP A 270 8.51 -13.22 -25.76
N HIS A 271 7.87 -12.68 -26.82
CA HIS A 271 7.74 -11.23 -27.02
C HIS A 271 6.88 -10.57 -25.92
N ALA A 272 5.77 -11.23 -25.55
CA ALA A 272 4.90 -10.73 -24.46
C ALA A 272 5.64 -10.72 -23.12
N LEU A 273 6.40 -11.79 -22.88
CA LEU A 273 7.20 -11.94 -21.64
C LEU A 273 8.27 -10.84 -21.55
N ALA A 274 9.01 -10.63 -22.65
CA ALA A 274 10.04 -9.58 -22.71
C ALA A 274 9.43 -8.19 -22.49
N LYS A 275 8.22 -7.96 -22.99
CA LYS A 275 7.51 -6.69 -22.79
C LYS A 275 7.07 -6.50 -21.32
N ALA A 276 6.64 -7.57 -20.66
CA ALA A 276 6.28 -7.54 -19.24
C ALA A 276 7.52 -7.28 -18.37
N GLU A 277 8.61 -7.95 -18.69
CA GLU A 277 9.91 -7.77 -18.03
C GLU A 277 10.40 -6.33 -18.16
N LEU A 278 10.43 -5.80 -19.38
CA LEU A 278 10.87 -4.42 -19.65
C LEU A 278 10.02 -3.43 -18.85
N TRP A 279 8.69 -3.58 -18.90
CA TRP A 279 7.77 -2.71 -18.17
C TRP A 279 8.04 -2.76 -16.65
N THR A 280 8.25 -3.96 -16.11
CA THR A 280 8.52 -4.14 -14.67
C THR A 280 9.80 -3.40 -14.28
N ARG A 281 10.87 -3.56 -15.05
CA ARG A 281 12.17 -2.93 -14.78
C ARG A 281 12.10 -1.41 -14.92
N GLU A 282 11.41 -0.89 -15.94
CA GLU A 282 11.23 0.55 -16.16
C GLU A 282 10.48 1.23 -14.99
N HIS A 283 9.61 0.47 -14.32
CA HIS A 283 8.81 1.01 -13.21
C HIS A 283 9.42 0.74 -11.84
N MET A 284 10.56 0.09 -11.77
CA MET A 284 11.31 -0.15 -10.53
C MET A 284 12.23 1.05 -10.27
N GLN A 285 11.66 2.15 -9.78
CA GLN A 285 12.37 3.43 -9.63
C GLN A 285 12.62 3.78 -8.17
N GLY A 286 13.75 4.42 -7.92
CA GLY A 286 14.08 5.04 -6.64
C GLY A 286 14.08 4.08 -5.45
N GLU A 287 14.06 4.67 -4.27
CA GLU A 287 14.10 3.94 -3.00
C GLU A 287 12.80 3.17 -2.73
N GLY A 288 11.66 3.66 -3.25
CA GLY A 288 10.36 3.02 -3.04
C GLY A 288 10.05 1.83 -3.94
N GLY A 289 10.96 1.44 -4.83
CA GLY A 289 10.73 0.32 -5.75
C GLY A 289 9.54 0.57 -6.66
N ILE A 290 8.83 -0.51 -7.06
CA ILE A 290 7.70 -0.40 -7.97
C ILE A 290 6.41 -0.10 -7.20
N GLY A 291 5.83 1.08 -7.41
CA GLY A 291 4.55 1.49 -6.84
C GLY A 291 4.55 1.76 -5.35
N ALA A 292 5.69 1.62 -4.65
CA ALA A 292 5.88 1.80 -3.21
C ALA A 292 4.92 0.97 -2.34
N ILE A 293 4.32 -0.08 -2.87
CA ILE A 293 3.43 -0.98 -2.12
C ILE A 293 4.02 -2.39 -2.10
N TYR A 294 3.96 -3.02 -0.94
CA TYR A 294 4.55 -4.34 -0.70
C TYR A 294 4.18 -5.37 -1.79
N PRO A 295 2.89 -5.56 -2.16
CA PRO A 295 2.56 -6.62 -3.12
C PRO A 295 3.19 -6.41 -4.51
N ALA A 296 3.34 -5.17 -4.95
CA ALA A 296 3.95 -4.87 -6.25
C ALA A 296 5.45 -5.20 -6.23
N MET A 297 6.15 -4.76 -5.17
CA MET A 297 7.58 -5.01 -4.99
C MET A 297 7.87 -6.51 -4.86
N ALA A 298 7.10 -7.22 -4.03
CA ALA A 298 7.27 -8.66 -3.83
C ALA A 298 7.07 -9.43 -5.15
N ASN A 299 6.02 -9.09 -5.91
CA ASN A 299 5.77 -9.73 -7.20
C ASN A 299 6.89 -9.43 -8.21
N ALA A 300 7.39 -8.18 -8.24
CA ALA A 300 8.46 -7.80 -9.16
C ALA A 300 9.76 -8.55 -8.86
N VAL A 301 10.15 -8.61 -7.58
CA VAL A 301 11.36 -9.35 -7.17
C VAL A 301 11.21 -10.84 -7.50
N MET A 302 10.07 -11.45 -7.14
CA MET A 302 9.80 -12.86 -7.46
C MET A 302 9.86 -13.11 -8.98
N ALA A 303 9.31 -12.19 -9.79
CA ALA A 303 9.31 -12.31 -11.24
C ALA A 303 10.74 -12.24 -11.80
N LEU A 304 11.53 -11.25 -11.38
CA LEU A 304 12.92 -11.10 -11.84
C LEU A 304 13.77 -12.31 -11.42
N ARG A 305 13.64 -12.77 -10.19
CA ARG A 305 14.34 -13.97 -9.71
C ARG A 305 13.94 -15.22 -10.51
N THR A 306 12.65 -15.32 -10.86
CA THR A 306 12.13 -16.42 -11.70
C THR A 306 12.69 -16.37 -13.13
N LEU A 307 12.96 -15.18 -13.66
CA LEU A 307 13.61 -14.99 -14.96
C LEU A 307 15.11 -15.31 -14.93
N GLY A 308 15.69 -15.47 -13.73
CA GLY A 308 17.10 -15.85 -13.57
C GLY A 308 18.03 -14.71 -13.14
N TYR A 309 17.50 -13.52 -12.88
CA TYR A 309 18.32 -12.40 -12.39
C TYR A 309 18.83 -12.71 -10.99
N PRO A 310 20.12 -12.44 -10.68
CA PRO A 310 20.64 -12.68 -9.33
C PRO A 310 20.16 -11.61 -8.35
N GLU A 311 20.38 -11.83 -7.05
CA GLU A 311 19.94 -10.87 -6.01
C GLU A 311 20.62 -9.51 -6.11
N ASP A 312 21.87 -9.50 -6.59
CA ASP A 312 22.66 -8.29 -6.76
C ASP A 312 22.39 -7.57 -8.10
N ASP A 313 21.45 -8.08 -8.94
CA ASP A 313 20.94 -7.29 -10.06
C ASP A 313 20.36 -5.98 -9.53
N PRO A 314 20.67 -4.84 -10.13
CA PRO A 314 20.28 -3.54 -9.57
C PRO A 314 18.78 -3.40 -9.27
N ASP A 315 17.92 -3.95 -10.10
CA ASP A 315 16.46 -3.86 -9.88
C ASP A 315 16.02 -4.82 -8.78
N CYS A 316 16.58 -6.05 -8.73
CA CYS A 316 16.32 -7.00 -7.65
C CYS A 316 16.78 -6.42 -6.31
N ALA A 317 17.99 -5.89 -6.25
CA ALA A 317 18.56 -5.30 -5.03
C ALA A 317 17.73 -4.12 -4.55
N ARG A 318 17.31 -3.24 -5.48
CA ARG A 318 16.44 -2.10 -5.17
C ARG A 318 15.10 -2.56 -4.58
N GLY A 319 14.46 -3.53 -5.22
CA GLY A 319 13.19 -4.08 -4.74
C GLY A 319 13.31 -4.75 -3.38
N LEU A 320 14.39 -5.49 -3.14
CA LEU A 320 14.65 -6.13 -1.84
C LEU A 320 14.90 -5.10 -0.74
N ALA A 321 15.71 -4.07 -1.05
CA ALA A 321 15.96 -2.98 -0.10
C ALA A 321 14.65 -2.27 0.28
N ALA A 322 13.84 -1.92 -0.73
CA ALA A 322 12.54 -1.28 -0.49
C ALA A 322 11.60 -2.15 0.36
N ILE A 323 11.63 -3.49 0.19
CA ILE A 323 10.83 -4.41 1.02
C ILE A 323 11.39 -4.47 2.44
N ASP A 324 12.72 -4.55 2.59
CA ASP A 324 13.35 -4.63 3.91
C ASP A 324 13.15 -3.31 4.69
N ASP A 325 13.06 -2.16 4.01
CA ASP A 325 12.73 -0.85 4.62
C ASP A 325 11.29 -0.78 5.15
N LEU A 326 10.42 -1.70 4.74
CA LEU A 326 9.06 -1.79 5.28
C LEU A 326 9.02 -2.55 6.62
N LEU A 327 10.13 -3.14 7.06
CA LEU A 327 10.16 -3.85 8.34
C LEU A 327 10.23 -2.85 9.50
N MET A 328 9.31 -2.98 10.42
CA MET A 328 9.25 -2.18 11.64
C MET A 328 9.55 -3.05 12.85
N HIS A 329 10.54 -2.64 13.62
CA HIS A 329 10.93 -3.31 14.86
C HIS A 329 10.37 -2.53 16.05
N ARG A 330 9.57 -3.17 16.88
CA ARG A 330 8.97 -2.56 18.06
C ARG A 330 9.51 -3.22 19.33
N THR A 331 9.94 -2.38 20.26
CA THR A 331 10.29 -2.82 21.61
C THR A 331 9.08 -2.67 22.53
N PRO A 332 9.06 -3.33 23.70
CA PRO A 332 7.96 -3.16 24.67
C PRO A 332 7.76 -1.71 25.09
N ASP A 333 8.84 -0.97 25.25
CA ASP A 333 8.79 0.43 25.68
C ASP A 333 8.14 1.32 24.62
N GLU A 334 8.37 1.04 23.34
CA GLU A 334 7.74 1.77 22.23
C GLU A 334 6.27 1.37 22.04
N ALA A 335 5.94 0.11 22.31
CA ALA A 335 4.57 -0.38 22.18
C ALA A 335 3.65 0.12 23.31
N THR A 336 4.24 0.46 24.47
CA THR A 336 3.50 0.90 25.65
C THR A 336 3.73 2.36 26.01
N ARG A 337 4.62 3.06 25.28
CA ARG A 337 4.96 4.45 25.61
C ARG A 337 3.72 5.33 25.52
N PRO A 338 3.15 5.74 26.66
CA PRO A 338 2.27 6.89 26.61
C PRO A 338 3.11 8.04 26.08
N LEU A 339 2.54 8.93 25.32
CA LEU A 339 3.17 10.20 24.99
C LEU A 339 3.68 10.80 26.33
N GLU A 340 4.99 10.66 26.61
CA GLU A 340 5.52 11.23 27.85
C GLU A 340 5.29 12.74 27.83
N PRO A 341 4.67 13.29 28.86
CA PRO A 341 4.55 14.74 28.93
C PRO A 341 5.97 15.33 28.95
N VAL A 342 6.19 16.31 28.10
CA VAL A 342 7.43 17.09 28.11
C VAL A 342 7.67 17.55 29.56
N ALA A 343 8.85 17.23 30.10
CA ALA A 343 9.19 17.48 31.51
C ALA A 343 8.86 18.91 31.94
N GLY A 344 7.95 19.05 32.88
CA GLY A 344 7.52 20.38 33.42
C GLY A 344 6.11 20.38 34.01
N GLY A 345 5.33 19.31 33.85
CA GLY A 345 3.99 19.26 34.44
C GLY A 345 3.86 18.17 35.50
N THR A 346 3.70 18.58 36.75
CA THR A 346 3.38 17.68 37.86
C THR A 346 1.89 17.30 37.80
N GLY A 347 1.57 16.22 37.15
CA GLY A 347 0.21 15.71 37.09
C GLY A 347 0.18 14.21 36.83
N SER A 348 -0.39 13.47 37.75
CA SER A 348 -0.60 12.03 37.68
C SER A 348 -1.42 11.68 36.41
N SER A 349 -0.82 10.94 35.48
CA SER A 349 -1.49 10.53 34.26
C SER A 349 -2.34 9.30 34.50
N SER A 350 -3.65 9.44 34.51
CA SER A 350 -4.54 8.34 34.22
C SER A 350 -4.83 8.39 32.73
N VAL A 351 -4.30 7.42 32.01
CA VAL A 351 -4.49 7.27 30.56
C VAL A 351 -5.98 7.10 30.26
N ALA A 352 -6.46 7.82 29.25
CA ALA A 352 -7.82 7.65 28.75
C ALA A 352 -8.06 6.18 28.35
N PRO A 353 -9.22 5.60 28.70
CA PRO A 353 -9.51 4.21 28.37
C PRO A 353 -9.56 4.00 26.84
N ASP A 354 -9.06 2.89 26.46
CA ASP A 354 -8.90 2.41 25.08
C ASP A 354 -10.10 2.77 24.18
N LEU A 355 -9.92 3.78 23.37
CA LEU A 355 -10.86 4.09 22.29
C LEU A 355 -10.87 2.97 21.24
N PHE A 356 -9.89 2.07 21.29
CA PHE A 356 -9.80 0.90 20.44
C PHE A 356 -9.37 -0.29 21.32
N PRO A 357 -10.29 -1.18 21.68
CA PRO A 357 -9.92 -2.38 22.42
C PRO A 357 -9.13 -3.33 21.51
N VAL A 358 -7.84 -3.07 21.38
CA VAL A 358 -6.93 -4.11 20.89
C VAL A 358 -6.90 -5.14 22.01
N ASN A 359 -7.41 -6.33 21.74
CA ASN A 359 -7.40 -7.42 22.69
C ASN A 359 -5.95 -7.90 22.87
N ARG A 360 -5.16 -7.08 23.56
CA ARG A 360 -3.77 -7.42 23.86
C ARG A 360 -3.80 -8.50 24.93
N SER A 361 -3.45 -9.71 24.55
CA SER A 361 -3.26 -10.76 25.55
C SER A 361 -2.20 -10.27 26.56
N ALA A 362 -2.40 -10.56 27.82
CA ALA A 362 -1.48 -10.13 28.88
C ALA A 362 -0.05 -10.66 28.66
N ALA A 363 0.11 -11.69 27.85
CA ALA A 363 1.40 -12.28 27.54
C ALA A 363 2.22 -11.45 26.52
N ALA A 364 1.56 -10.56 25.75
CA ALA A 364 2.24 -9.77 24.73
C ALA A 364 2.74 -8.41 25.24
N ARG A 365 2.35 -8.02 26.44
CA ARG A 365 2.85 -6.80 27.08
C ARG A 365 4.30 -7.05 27.52
N GLY A 366 5.23 -6.64 26.70
CA GLY A 366 6.65 -6.78 27.00
C GLY A 366 7.47 -7.57 25.99
N SER A 367 6.85 -8.07 24.92
CA SER A 367 7.61 -8.75 23.87
C SER A 367 7.97 -7.79 22.73
N THR A 368 9.19 -7.90 22.26
CA THR A 368 9.60 -7.25 20.99
C THR A 368 8.93 -7.96 19.84
N PHE A 369 8.51 -7.20 18.83
CA PHE A 369 7.96 -7.80 17.62
C PHE A 369 8.43 -7.05 16.36
N THR A 370 8.32 -7.72 15.23
CA THR A 370 8.57 -7.15 13.91
C THR A 370 7.30 -7.30 13.07
N LEU A 371 6.90 -6.22 12.41
CA LEU A 371 5.84 -6.25 11.41
C LEU A 371 6.39 -5.73 10.09
N CYS A 372 5.70 -6.02 9.00
CA CYS A 372 6.02 -5.47 7.68
C CYS A 372 4.88 -4.55 7.27
N GLN A 373 5.21 -3.31 6.92
CA GLN A 373 4.24 -2.30 6.50
C GLN A 373 3.75 -2.58 5.07
N PRO A 374 2.54 -2.14 4.70
CA PRO A 374 2.07 -2.27 3.32
C PRO A 374 2.72 -1.27 2.36
N CYS A 375 3.18 -0.12 2.84
CA CYS A 375 3.79 0.95 2.03
C CYS A 375 4.42 2.01 2.92
N ASN A 376 5.20 2.90 2.30
CA ASN A 376 5.64 4.18 2.87
C ASN A 376 5.00 5.32 2.06
N SER A 377 4.58 6.39 2.75
CA SER A 377 3.86 7.51 2.15
C SER A 377 4.50 8.88 2.47
N PRO A 378 5.80 9.08 2.10
CA PRO A 378 6.52 10.27 2.56
C PRO A 378 5.92 11.59 2.08
N VAL A 379 5.41 11.67 0.86
CA VAL A 379 4.80 12.90 0.33
C VAL A 379 3.49 13.20 1.07
N TRP A 380 2.65 12.17 1.22
CA TRP A 380 1.38 12.28 1.94
C TRP A 380 1.58 12.69 3.40
N ASP A 381 2.46 11.98 4.11
CA ASP A 381 2.76 12.22 5.54
C ASP A 381 3.32 13.63 5.76
N THR A 382 4.21 14.07 4.87
CA THR A 382 4.80 15.40 4.92
C THR A 382 3.73 16.49 4.76
N CYS A 383 2.82 16.31 3.79
CA CYS A 383 1.76 17.29 3.55
C CYS A 383 0.75 17.36 4.69
N LEU A 384 0.39 16.21 5.27
CA LEU A 384 -0.53 16.17 6.41
C LEU A 384 0.11 16.83 7.65
N SER A 385 1.38 16.51 7.92
CA SER A 385 2.12 17.08 9.06
C SER A 385 2.28 18.58 8.93
N LEU A 386 2.71 19.06 7.75
CA LEU A 386 2.84 20.48 7.48
C LEU A 386 1.49 21.19 7.68
N SER A 387 0.41 20.62 7.12
CA SER A 387 -0.94 21.20 7.25
C SER A 387 -1.37 21.27 8.72
N ALA A 388 -1.14 20.21 9.50
CA ALA A 388 -1.50 20.16 10.92
C ALA A 388 -0.73 21.22 11.73
N LEU A 389 0.56 21.34 11.49
CA LEU A 389 1.40 22.33 12.18
C LEU A 389 0.98 23.76 11.84
N LEU A 390 0.66 24.05 10.58
CA LEU A 390 0.19 25.38 10.16
C LEU A 390 -1.19 25.71 10.77
N GLU A 391 -2.11 24.75 10.77
CA GLU A 391 -3.47 24.93 11.33
C GLU A 391 -3.44 25.11 12.86
N SER A 392 -2.50 24.48 13.55
CA SER A 392 -2.36 24.63 15.00
C SER A 392 -1.90 26.03 15.42
N GLY A 393 -1.45 26.86 14.48
CA GLY A 393 -0.85 28.16 14.77
C GLY A 393 0.54 28.07 15.42
N MET A 394 1.10 26.86 15.50
CA MET A 394 2.40 26.60 16.13
C MET A 394 3.56 26.63 15.12
N ALA A 395 3.28 27.01 13.88
CA ALA A 395 4.29 27.12 12.83
C ALA A 395 5.21 28.34 13.01
N SER A 396 5.52 28.67 14.26
CA SER A 396 6.50 29.72 14.59
C SER A 396 7.94 29.29 14.29
N ASN A 397 8.16 27.98 14.09
CA ASN A 397 9.46 27.50 13.65
C ASN A 397 9.52 27.55 12.10
N ARG A 398 9.82 28.76 11.63
CA ARG A 398 9.94 29.07 10.19
C ARG A 398 10.91 28.13 9.47
N PHE A 399 11.91 27.63 10.18
CA PHE A 399 12.93 26.73 9.64
C PHE A 399 12.32 25.37 9.22
N CYS A 400 11.43 24.82 10.05
CA CYS A 400 10.75 23.55 9.73
C CYS A 400 9.91 23.68 8.44
N VAL A 401 9.16 24.77 8.31
CA VAL A 401 8.30 25.02 7.15
C VAL A 401 9.13 25.18 5.88
N GLU A 402 10.23 25.92 5.95
CA GLU A 402 11.11 26.18 4.80
C GLU A 402 11.73 24.87 4.28
N LYS A 403 12.32 24.06 5.15
CA LYS A 403 12.88 22.77 4.78
C LYS A 403 11.82 21.87 4.11
N THR A 404 10.62 21.87 4.65
CA THR A 404 9.52 21.07 4.07
C THR A 404 9.17 21.55 2.66
N MET A 405 9.09 22.86 2.47
CA MET A 405 8.81 23.40 1.12
C MET A 405 9.91 23.02 0.13
N GLU A 406 11.18 23.17 0.53
CA GLU A 406 12.33 22.78 -0.30
C GLU A 406 12.23 21.30 -0.67
N TRP A 407 12.03 20.42 0.33
CA TRP A 407 11.91 18.98 0.13
C TRP A 407 10.80 18.62 -0.86
N LEU A 408 9.63 19.27 -0.73
CA LEU A 408 8.50 19.03 -1.64
C LEU A 408 8.84 19.53 -3.06
N PHE A 409 9.40 20.73 -3.21
CA PHE A 409 9.71 21.27 -4.54
C PHE A 409 10.85 20.51 -5.25
N ASP A 410 11.75 19.89 -4.50
CA ASP A 410 12.81 19.06 -5.09
C ASP A 410 12.24 17.77 -5.69
N ARG A 411 11.06 17.35 -5.23
CA ARG A 411 10.39 16.13 -5.72
C ARG A 411 9.29 16.41 -6.74
N GLN A 412 9.13 17.65 -7.16
CA GLN A 412 8.16 17.95 -8.22
C GLN A 412 8.60 17.31 -9.54
N ILE A 413 7.70 16.50 -10.10
CA ILE A 413 7.95 15.79 -11.37
C ILE A 413 7.67 16.75 -12.53
N ASP A 414 8.67 16.95 -13.39
CA ASP A 414 8.57 17.85 -14.54
C ASP A 414 8.75 17.13 -15.89
N VAL A 415 8.83 15.79 -15.85
CA VAL A 415 8.98 14.95 -17.05
C VAL A 415 7.67 14.22 -17.36
N PRO A 416 7.40 13.95 -18.65
CA PRO A 416 6.22 13.19 -19.01
C PRO A 416 6.37 11.71 -18.63
N GLY A 417 5.32 11.15 -18.04
CA GLY A 417 5.26 9.72 -17.71
C GLY A 417 4.15 9.01 -18.49
N ASP A 418 3.78 7.83 -18.04
CA ASP A 418 2.74 7.00 -18.69
C ASP A 418 1.37 7.70 -18.72
N TRP A 419 1.05 8.51 -17.70
CA TRP A 419 -0.17 9.32 -17.64
C TRP A 419 -0.32 10.22 -18.88
N SER A 420 0.80 10.72 -19.43
CA SER A 420 0.81 11.67 -20.54
C SER A 420 0.19 11.11 -21.82
N ARG A 421 0.12 9.77 -21.91
CA ARG A 421 -0.52 9.09 -23.03
C ARG A 421 -2.02 9.36 -23.10
N SER A 422 -2.67 9.65 -21.95
CA SER A 422 -4.08 10.06 -21.91
C SER A 422 -4.26 11.57 -22.13
N ARG A 423 -3.16 12.35 -22.01
CA ARG A 423 -3.19 13.80 -22.11
C ARG A 423 -1.94 14.33 -22.83
N PRO A 424 -1.77 14.02 -24.12
CA PRO A 424 -0.59 14.49 -24.86
C PRO A 424 -0.48 16.03 -24.86
N GLY A 425 0.73 16.51 -24.65
CA GLY A 425 1.04 17.94 -24.67
C GLY A 425 0.77 18.69 -23.36
N LEU A 426 0.24 18.03 -22.34
CA LEU A 426 0.13 18.64 -21.01
C LEU A 426 1.49 18.52 -20.31
N ALA A 427 2.03 19.67 -19.88
CA ALA A 427 3.28 19.69 -19.12
C ALA A 427 3.06 19.07 -17.72
N CYS A 428 4.00 18.27 -17.27
CA CYS A 428 3.94 17.69 -15.91
C CYS A 428 4.31 18.73 -14.87
N GLY A 429 3.82 18.57 -13.67
CA GLY A 429 4.09 19.45 -12.52
C GLY A 429 3.58 18.84 -11.22
N GLY A 430 3.25 17.56 -11.24
CA GLY A 430 2.67 16.87 -10.10
C GLY A 430 3.71 16.22 -9.18
N TRP A 431 3.19 15.54 -8.17
CA TRP A 431 3.97 14.75 -7.20
C TRP A 431 3.44 13.34 -7.16
N ALA A 432 4.34 12.40 -6.87
CA ALA A 432 3.97 11.00 -6.64
C ALA A 432 3.80 10.76 -5.13
N PHE A 433 3.08 9.71 -4.79
CA PHE A 433 2.84 9.24 -3.44
C PHE A 433 4.16 8.89 -2.69
N GLN A 434 5.08 8.27 -3.41
CA GLN A 434 6.33 7.70 -2.90
C GLN A 434 7.52 8.65 -3.05
N TYR A 435 8.67 8.25 -2.55
CA TYR A 435 9.90 9.03 -2.65
C TYR A 435 10.26 9.39 -4.10
N GLU A 436 10.08 8.44 -5.02
CA GLU A 436 10.39 8.67 -6.43
C GLU A 436 9.49 7.80 -7.33
N ASN A 437 8.79 8.45 -8.25
CA ASN A 437 8.03 7.79 -9.32
C ASN A 437 7.78 8.80 -10.42
N THR A 438 8.77 8.99 -11.27
CA THR A 438 8.68 9.99 -12.35
C THR A 438 7.61 9.64 -13.38
N LEU A 439 7.22 8.35 -13.49
CA LEU A 439 6.25 7.90 -14.49
C LEU A 439 4.79 8.16 -14.08
N TYR A 440 4.51 8.29 -12.76
CA TYR A 440 3.15 8.43 -12.28
C TYR A 440 3.02 9.38 -11.09
N PRO A 441 3.10 10.70 -11.35
CA PRO A 441 2.51 11.64 -10.38
C PRO A 441 1.01 11.34 -10.28
N ASP A 442 0.42 11.62 -9.14
CA ASP A 442 -1.01 11.41 -8.97
C ASP A 442 -1.72 12.70 -8.54
N VAL A 443 -3.02 12.72 -8.80
CA VAL A 443 -3.83 13.93 -8.63
C VAL A 443 -4.09 14.25 -7.16
N ASP A 444 -4.31 13.24 -6.34
CA ASP A 444 -4.62 13.43 -4.91
C ASP A 444 -3.39 13.92 -4.14
N ASP A 445 -2.23 13.29 -4.31
CA ASP A 445 -0.98 13.79 -3.69
C ASP A 445 -0.65 15.19 -4.18
N THR A 446 -0.70 15.44 -5.50
CA THR A 446 -0.44 16.77 -6.07
C THR A 446 -1.38 17.82 -5.48
N SER A 447 -2.66 17.50 -5.35
CA SER A 447 -3.64 18.43 -4.79
C SER A 447 -3.34 18.70 -3.31
N LYS A 448 -2.98 17.68 -2.55
CA LYS A 448 -2.63 17.84 -1.13
C LYS A 448 -1.35 18.65 -0.96
N VAL A 449 -0.33 18.40 -1.80
CA VAL A 449 0.91 19.21 -1.81
C VAL A 449 0.56 20.68 -2.06
N LEU A 450 -0.22 20.95 -3.10
CA LEU A 450 -0.63 22.34 -3.45
C LEU A 450 -1.35 23.02 -2.27
N MET A 451 -2.27 22.32 -1.62
CA MET A 451 -3.00 22.86 -0.46
C MET A 451 -2.03 23.20 0.70
N SER A 452 -1.08 22.33 0.97
CA SER A 452 -0.10 22.52 2.03
C SER A 452 0.87 23.67 1.71
N LEU A 453 1.38 23.73 0.49
CA LEU A 453 2.26 24.78 0.00
C LEU A 453 1.55 26.15 -0.01
N PHE A 454 0.27 26.19 -0.39
CA PHE A 454 -0.53 27.41 -0.34
C PHE A 454 -0.64 27.94 1.09
N ARG A 455 -0.94 27.05 2.05
CA ARG A 455 -1.02 27.41 3.47
C ARG A 455 0.34 27.86 4.04
N ALA A 456 1.42 27.30 3.52
CA ALA A 456 2.79 27.68 3.93
C ALA A 456 3.26 29.00 3.32
N GLY A 457 2.45 29.66 2.48
CA GLY A 457 2.80 30.92 1.87
C GLY A 457 3.73 30.82 0.65
N ALA A 458 3.82 29.64 0.05
CA ALA A 458 4.74 29.42 -1.07
C ALA A 458 4.40 30.28 -2.30
N LEU A 459 3.12 30.68 -2.49
CA LEU A 459 2.70 31.57 -3.58
C LEU A 459 3.31 32.99 -3.49
N GLU A 460 3.67 33.40 -2.29
CA GLU A 460 4.25 34.74 -2.04
C GLU A 460 5.72 34.79 -2.44
N ARG A 461 6.31 33.63 -2.72
CA ARG A 461 7.72 33.49 -3.09
C ARG A 461 7.87 33.34 -4.59
N GLU A 462 8.63 34.24 -5.20
CA GLU A 462 8.81 34.32 -6.65
C GLU A 462 9.42 33.03 -7.22
N GLU A 463 10.38 32.44 -6.48
CA GLU A 463 11.09 31.23 -6.91
C GLU A 463 10.18 30.01 -7.06
N TYR A 464 9.04 29.95 -6.36
CA TYR A 464 8.12 28.80 -6.39
C TYR A 464 6.90 29.03 -7.28
N ARG A 465 6.65 30.27 -7.68
CA ARG A 465 5.42 30.64 -8.40
C ARG A 465 5.21 29.84 -9.68
N GLU A 466 6.24 29.72 -10.50
CA GLU A 466 6.15 28.97 -11.76
C GLU A 466 5.87 27.49 -11.53
N LYS A 467 6.55 26.89 -10.53
CA LYS A 467 6.36 25.47 -10.15
C LYS A 467 4.92 25.22 -9.71
N ILE A 468 4.36 26.10 -8.89
CA ILE A 468 2.95 26.02 -8.41
C ILE A 468 1.97 26.14 -9.59
N VAL A 469 2.15 27.14 -10.45
CA VAL A 469 1.28 27.36 -11.62
C VAL A 469 1.30 26.12 -12.53
N ARG A 470 2.46 25.53 -12.74
CA ARG A 470 2.61 24.30 -13.54
C ARG A 470 1.82 23.14 -12.92
N ALA A 471 1.92 22.95 -11.60
CA ALA A 471 1.18 21.91 -10.88
C ALA A 471 -0.34 22.11 -10.98
N VAL A 472 -0.81 23.33 -10.75
CA VAL A 472 -2.24 23.66 -10.86
C VAL A 472 -2.74 23.36 -12.28
N ARG A 473 -1.98 23.76 -13.31
CA ARG A 473 -2.32 23.46 -14.70
C ARG A 473 -2.36 21.97 -14.97
N TRP A 474 -1.46 21.21 -14.36
CA TRP A 474 -1.44 19.76 -14.50
C TRP A 474 -2.70 19.14 -13.88
N VAL A 475 -3.07 19.51 -12.64
CA VAL A 475 -4.30 19.02 -11.99
C VAL A 475 -5.53 19.35 -12.84
N ILE A 476 -5.66 20.61 -13.31
CA ILE A 476 -6.78 21.02 -14.16
C ILE A 476 -6.78 20.21 -15.47
N GLY A 477 -5.61 20.00 -16.07
CA GLY A 477 -5.47 19.24 -17.31
C GLY A 477 -5.84 17.77 -17.18
N MET A 478 -5.73 17.21 -15.96
CA MET A 478 -6.09 15.82 -15.66
C MET A 478 -7.58 15.63 -15.37
N GLN A 479 -8.38 16.71 -15.36
CA GLN A 479 -9.82 16.61 -15.13
C GLN A 479 -10.50 15.75 -16.21
N ASN A 480 -11.34 14.83 -15.78
CA ASN A 480 -12.14 13.96 -16.64
C ASN A 480 -13.19 14.79 -17.42
N SER A 481 -13.69 14.23 -18.50
CA SER A 481 -14.74 14.87 -19.30
C SER A 481 -16.07 15.04 -18.55
N ASP A 482 -16.28 14.27 -17.48
CA ASP A 482 -17.47 14.38 -16.62
C ASP A 482 -17.30 15.40 -15.47
N GLY A 483 -16.14 16.06 -15.39
CA GLY A 483 -15.83 17.05 -14.36
C GLY A 483 -15.12 16.53 -13.12
N GLY A 484 -15.02 15.21 -12.93
CA GLY A 484 -14.32 14.60 -11.81
C GLY A 484 -12.84 14.37 -12.10
N TRP A 485 -12.15 13.74 -11.17
CA TRP A 485 -10.74 13.34 -11.32
C TRP A 485 -10.55 11.89 -10.90
N GLY A 486 -9.68 11.19 -11.60
CA GLY A 486 -9.10 9.93 -11.16
C GLY A 486 -7.69 10.17 -10.64
N ALA A 487 -7.17 9.27 -9.84
CA ALA A 487 -5.84 9.44 -9.23
C ALA A 487 -4.71 9.55 -10.28
N PHE A 488 -4.75 8.71 -11.33
CA PHE A 488 -3.59 8.55 -12.23
C PHE A 488 -3.86 8.88 -13.69
N ASP A 489 -5.05 8.58 -14.18
CA ASP A 489 -5.35 8.65 -15.63
C ASP A 489 -6.63 9.41 -15.87
N ARG A 490 -6.59 10.33 -16.84
CA ARG A 490 -7.77 11.06 -17.28
C ARG A 490 -8.72 10.14 -18.06
N ASP A 491 -10.03 10.26 -17.80
CA ASP A 491 -11.10 9.55 -18.49
C ASP A 491 -10.97 8.01 -18.47
N ASN A 492 -10.33 7.46 -17.43
CA ASN A 492 -10.20 6.03 -17.27
C ASN A 492 -11.38 5.46 -16.46
N THR A 493 -12.61 5.64 -16.99
CA THR A 493 -13.87 5.28 -16.33
C THR A 493 -14.48 4.02 -16.94
N LYS A 494 -13.73 2.91 -16.94
CA LYS A 494 -14.16 1.67 -17.61
C LYS A 494 -14.97 0.78 -16.67
N TYR A 495 -16.21 1.14 -16.41
CA TYR A 495 -17.12 0.43 -15.48
C TYR A 495 -17.29 -1.06 -15.79
N LEU A 496 -17.04 -1.48 -17.03
CA LEU A 496 -17.15 -2.90 -17.39
C LEU A 496 -16.15 -3.75 -16.59
N LEU A 497 -14.95 -3.21 -16.34
CA LEU A 497 -13.90 -3.91 -15.58
C LEU A 497 -14.30 -4.10 -14.09
N ASN A 498 -15.09 -3.17 -13.54
CA ASN A 498 -15.59 -3.28 -12.17
C ASN A 498 -16.61 -4.42 -12.00
N LYS A 499 -17.09 -5.00 -13.10
CA LYS A 499 -18.08 -6.08 -13.07
C LYS A 499 -17.43 -7.46 -13.23
N ILE A 500 -16.11 -7.51 -13.28
CA ILE A 500 -15.37 -8.78 -13.27
C ILE A 500 -15.47 -9.37 -11.87
N PRO A 501 -15.99 -10.60 -11.71
CA PRO A 501 -16.19 -11.20 -10.39
C PRO A 501 -14.89 -11.56 -9.67
#